data_bb39055de557ce18ce1e893d3798109d
#
_entry.id   bb39055de557ce18ce1e893d3798109d
#
_cell.length_a   1.000
_cell.length_b   1.000
_cell.length_c   1.000
_cell.angle_alpha   90.00
_cell.angle_beta   90.00
_cell.angle_gamma   90.00
#
_symmetry.space_group_name_H-M   'P 1'
#
loop_
_entity.id
_entity.type
_entity.pdbx_description
1 polymer ?
#
loop_
_entity_poly.entity_id
_entity_poly.type
_entity_poly.pdbx_seq_one_letter_code
_entity_poly.pdbx_strand_id
1 'polypeptide(L)'
;MMMATIMCIMCIACGYDEHIEVCEVAVRLTYPENSIRPYPGARVEMKDAVASIFVDSTDATGTAHFTLPPGIYEATSSDQYVDSTTNEWWRYIFNGVRSMIIVSPDSTNQILLDLKMSKKRIVH
;
A
#
# COMPACT_ATOMS: atom_id res chain seq x y z
N MET A 1 -23.28 -16.87 42.83
CA MET A 1 -24.01 -16.54 41.63
C MET A 1 -23.70 -15.13 41.12
N MET A 2 -23.78 -14.19 42.01
CA MET A 2 -23.47 -12.80 41.65
C MET A 2 -22.05 -12.63 41.14
N MET A 3 -21.11 -13.32 41.72
CA MET A 3 -19.72 -13.25 41.37
C MET A 3 -19.44 -13.70 39.93
N ALA A 4 -20.10 -14.76 39.51
CA ALA A 4 -19.92 -15.27 38.15
C ALA A 4 -20.40 -14.26 37.11
N THR A 5 -21.48 -13.57 37.39
CA THR A 5 -22.00 -12.56 36.48
C THR A 5 -21.01 -11.42 36.31
N ILE A 6 -20.40 -10.98 37.39
CA ILE A 6 -19.40 -9.92 37.34
C ILE A 6 -18.20 -10.35 36.52
N MET A 7 -17.76 -11.58 36.65
CA MET A 7 -16.67 -12.12 35.88
C MET A 7 -16.96 -12.09 34.38
N CYS A 8 -18.16 -12.44 34.00
CA CYS A 8 -18.56 -12.42 32.60
C CYS A 8 -18.49 -11.01 32.01
N ILE A 9 -18.90 -10.02 32.80
CA ILE A 9 -18.83 -8.64 32.34
C ILE A 9 -17.39 -8.22 32.08
N MET A 10 -16.49 -8.62 32.96
CA MET A 10 -15.06 -8.31 32.76
C MET A 10 -14.50 -8.99 31.53
N CYS A 11 -14.88 -10.22 31.27
CA CYS A 11 -14.44 -10.92 30.07
C CYS A 11 -14.92 -10.23 28.80
N ILE A 12 -16.13 -9.72 28.81
CA ILE A 12 -16.67 -8.99 27.66
C ILE A 12 -15.86 -7.72 27.42
N ALA A 13 -15.52 -7.01 28.47
CA ALA A 13 -14.72 -5.80 28.34
C ALA A 13 -13.33 -6.11 27.73
N CYS A 14 -12.68 -7.17 28.17
CA CYS A 14 -11.40 -7.58 27.63
C CYS A 14 -11.50 -7.97 26.17
N GLY A 15 -12.50 -8.76 25.81
CA GLY A 15 -12.72 -9.13 24.43
C GLY A 15 -13.01 -7.93 23.54
N TYR A 16 -13.63 -6.96 24.10
CA TYR A 16 -13.96 -5.75 23.39
C TYR A 16 -12.72 -4.98 22.97
N ASP A 17 -11.71 -4.93 23.83
CA ASP A 17 -10.46 -4.24 23.54
C ASP A 17 -9.66 -4.92 22.43
N GLU A 18 -9.90 -6.18 22.18
CA GLU A 18 -9.22 -6.92 21.14
C GLU A 18 -9.87 -6.76 19.77
N HIS A 19 -11.03 -6.14 19.73
CA HIS A 19 -11.74 -5.90 18.48
C HIS A 19 -11.17 -4.68 17.77
N ILE A 20 -10.01 -4.84 17.18
CA ILE A 20 -9.45 -3.81 16.32
C ILE A 20 -10.06 -4.01 14.94
N GLU A 21 -10.79 -3.00 14.50
CA GLU A 21 -11.37 -3.02 13.17
C GLU A 21 -10.28 -2.85 12.12
N VAL A 22 -10.32 -3.67 11.09
CA VAL A 22 -9.38 -3.56 9.98
C VAL A 22 -10.15 -3.48 8.68
N CYS A 23 -9.53 -2.84 7.70
CA CYS A 23 -10.11 -2.63 6.39
C CYS A 23 -9.21 -3.26 5.33
N GLU A 24 -9.82 -3.87 4.34
CA GLU A 24 -9.10 -4.34 3.16
C GLU A 24 -8.85 -3.16 2.24
N VAL A 25 -7.59 -2.92 1.90
CA VAL A 25 -7.17 -1.78 1.09
C VAL A 25 -6.43 -2.28 -0.13
N ALA A 26 -6.80 -1.79 -1.30
CA ALA A 26 -6.11 -2.10 -2.54
C ALA A 26 -5.48 -0.84 -3.10
N VAL A 27 -4.19 -0.89 -3.37
CA VAL A 27 -3.44 0.21 -3.98
C VAL A 27 -2.98 -0.23 -5.35
N ARG A 28 -3.53 0.38 -6.37
CA ARG A 28 -3.17 0.08 -7.74
C ARG A 28 -2.24 1.14 -8.28
N LEU A 29 -1.13 0.71 -8.85
CA LEU A 29 -0.18 1.60 -9.49
C LEU A 29 -0.67 1.95 -10.89
N THR A 30 -0.63 3.24 -11.22
CA THR A 30 -0.93 3.70 -12.57
C THR A 30 0.36 4.26 -13.17
N TYR A 31 0.76 3.68 -14.28
CA TYR A 31 1.99 4.06 -14.97
C TYR A 31 1.68 5.10 -16.02
N PRO A 32 2.67 5.95 -16.37
CA PRO A 32 2.46 6.92 -17.43
C PRO A 32 2.06 6.25 -18.74
N GLU A 33 1.26 6.93 -19.52
CA GLU A 33 0.80 6.45 -20.80
C GLU A 33 1.99 6.14 -21.72
N ASN A 34 1.90 5.05 -22.44
CA ASN A 34 2.95 4.57 -23.35
C ASN A 34 4.26 4.21 -22.66
N SER A 35 4.23 3.98 -21.36
CA SER A 35 5.42 3.55 -20.64
C SER A 35 5.42 2.06 -20.40
N ILE A 36 6.57 1.55 -19.99
CA ILE A 36 6.74 0.19 -19.53
C ILE A 36 6.03 0.04 -18.19
N ARG A 37 5.46 -1.14 -17.95
CA ARG A 37 4.76 -1.46 -16.70
C ARG A 37 5.43 -2.67 -16.06
N PRO A 38 6.45 -2.43 -15.22
CA PRO A 38 7.28 -3.51 -14.70
C PRO A 38 6.66 -4.37 -13.60
N TYR A 39 5.37 -4.25 -13.34
CA TYR A 39 4.75 -5.17 -12.40
C TYR A 39 4.62 -6.57 -13.00
N PRO A 40 4.52 -7.64 -12.19
CA PRO A 40 4.32 -7.65 -10.74
C PRO A 40 5.59 -7.42 -9.95
N GLY A 41 5.41 -7.24 -8.64
CA GLY A 41 6.54 -7.19 -7.71
C GLY A 41 7.01 -5.78 -7.36
N ALA A 42 6.29 -4.76 -7.79
CA ALA A 42 6.61 -3.39 -7.38
C ALA A 42 6.27 -3.20 -5.90
N ARG A 43 7.18 -2.57 -5.18
CA ARG A 43 7.02 -2.36 -3.75
C ARG A 43 6.12 -1.17 -3.49
N VAL A 44 5.14 -1.36 -2.63
CA VAL A 44 4.24 -0.30 -2.17
C VAL A 44 4.30 -0.22 -0.66
N GLU A 45 4.44 0.98 -0.14
CA GLU A 45 4.46 1.23 1.30
C GLU A 45 3.28 2.11 1.69
N MET A 46 2.61 1.73 2.76
CA MET A 46 1.58 2.56 3.40
C MET A 46 2.11 2.96 4.76
N LYS A 47 2.13 4.26 5.04
CA LYS A 47 2.63 4.80 6.29
C LYS A 47 1.52 5.57 7.00
N ASP A 48 1.32 5.30 8.29
CA ASP A 48 0.32 5.99 9.09
C ASP A 48 0.88 7.25 9.77
N ALA A 49 0.04 7.91 10.57
CA ALA A 49 0.41 9.17 11.21
C ALA A 49 1.51 9.03 12.27
N VAL A 50 1.70 7.83 12.82
CA VAL A 50 2.74 7.57 13.81
C VAL A 50 3.95 6.86 13.20
N ALA A 51 4.05 6.90 11.87
CA ALA A 51 5.16 6.37 11.10
C ALA A 51 5.28 4.84 11.11
N SER A 52 4.21 4.12 11.40
CA SER A 52 4.16 2.68 11.18
C SER A 52 4.10 2.41 9.68
N ILE A 53 4.89 1.47 9.21
CA ILE A 53 5.01 1.19 7.79
C ILE A 53 4.48 -0.21 7.49
N PHE A 54 3.62 -0.30 6.49
CA PHE A 54 3.07 -1.53 5.98
C PHE A 54 3.52 -1.69 4.54
N VAL A 55 4.01 -2.85 4.17
CA VAL A 55 4.61 -3.07 2.85
C VAL A 55 3.96 -4.26 2.17
N ASP A 56 3.72 -4.13 0.89
CA ASP A 56 3.30 -5.24 0.05
C ASP A 56 3.85 -5.03 -1.36
N SER A 57 3.86 -6.09 -2.14
CA SER A 57 4.29 -6.04 -3.54
C SER A 57 3.07 -6.19 -4.44
N THR A 58 3.14 -5.58 -5.62
CA THR A 58 2.03 -5.65 -6.57
C THR A 58 1.93 -7.02 -7.21
N ASP A 59 0.70 -7.38 -7.56
CA ASP A 59 0.41 -8.59 -8.33
C ASP A 59 0.52 -8.32 -9.83
N ALA A 60 0.04 -9.27 -10.63
CA ALA A 60 0.11 -9.16 -12.10
C ALA A 60 -0.73 -7.99 -12.65
N THR A 61 -1.67 -7.47 -11.89
CA THR A 61 -2.48 -6.31 -12.30
C THR A 61 -1.91 -4.99 -11.82
N GLY A 62 -0.79 -5.02 -11.08
CA GLY A 62 -0.19 -3.82 -10.52
C GLY A 62 -0.87 -3.34 -9.25
N THR A 63 -1.49 -4.24 -8.51
CA THR A 63 -2.23 -3.92 -7.29
C THR A 63 -1.60 -4.57 -6.07
N ALA A 64 -1.33 -3.77 -5.05
CA ALA A 64 -0.89 -4.24 -3.74
C ALA A 64 -2.07 -4.27 -2.79
N HIS A 65 -2.10 -5.23 -1.87
CA HIS A 65 -3.22 -5.45 -0.96
C HIS A 65 -2.75 -5.33 0.47
N PHE A 66 -3.51 -4.60 1.26
CA PHE A 66 -3.21 -4.36 2.66
C PHE A 66 -4.44 -4.60 3.52
N THR A 67 -4.20 -5.00 4.76
CA THR A 67 -5.22 -5.05 5.78
C THR A 67 -4.80 -4.05 6.86
N LEU A 68 -5.52 -2.93 6.96
CA LEU A 68 -5.09 -1.79 7.75
C LEU A 68 -6.20 -1.33 8.70
N PRO A 69 -5.83 -0.86 9.91
CA PRO A 69 -6.78 -0.17 10.77
C PRO A 69 -7.27 1.12 10.10
N PRO A 70 -8.47 1.59 10.42
CA PRO A 70 -8.93 2.89 9.94
C PRO A 70 -7.97 3.99 10.36
N GLY A 71 -7.78 4.96 9.48
CA GLY A 71 -6.87 6.06 9.75
C GLY A 71 -6.49 6.81 8.50
N ILE A 72 -5.49 7.68 8.65
CA ILE A 72 -4.96 8.47 7.55
C ILE A 72 -3.57 7.95 7.19
N TYR A 73 -3.35 7.71 5.92
CA TYR A 73 -2.15 7.07 5.42
C TYR A 73 -1.52 7.84 4.27
N GLU A 74 -0.26 7.56 4.04
CA GLU A 74 0.47 7.99 2.87
C GLU A 74 0.97 6.76 2.13
N ALA A 75 0.71 6.68 0.83
CA ALA A 75 1.17 5.59 -0.01
C ALA A 75 2.36 6.06 -0.83
N THR A 76 3.40 5.25 -0.88
CA THR A 76 4.56 5.50 -1.71
C THR A 76 4.92 4.24 -2.48
N SER A 77 5.44 4.44 -3.69
CA SER A 77 5.99 3.34 -4.47
C SER A 77 7.20 3.81 -5.24
N SER A 78 8.17 2.93 -5.37
CA SER A 78 9.34 3.17 -6.18
C SER A 78 9.66 1.87 -6.91
N ASP A 79 9.83 1.98 -8.22
CA ASP A 79 10.10 0.82 -9.06
C ASP A 79 11.06 1.23 -10.15
N GLN A 80 11.73 0.26 -10.74
CA GLN A 80 12.66 0.54 -11.82
C GLN A 80 12.68 -0.61 -12.80
N TYR A 81 13.03 -0.26 -14.03
CA TYR A 81 13.13 -1.22 -15.11
C TYR A 81 14.34 -0.84 -15.97
N VAL A 82 15.17 -1.82 -16.31
CA VAL A 82 16.31 -1.62 -17.17
C VAL A 82 16.00 -2.23 -18.53
N ASP A 83 16.06 -1.41 -19.56
CA ASP A 83 15.89 -1.85 -20.94
C ASP A 83 17.26 -1.94 -21.60
N SER A 84 17.64 -3.15 -21.97
CA SER A 84 18.91 -3.43 -22.65
C SER A 84 18.70 -4.03 -24.03
N THR A 85 17.50 -3.89 -24.58
CA THR A 85 17.19 -4.49 -25.89
C THR A 85 17.80 -3.76 -27.06
N THR A 86 18.30 -2.56 -26.84
CA THR A 86 18.99 -1.77 -27.87
C THR A 86 20.49 -1.69 -27.56
N ASN A 87 21.25 -1.01 -28.40
CA ASN A 87 22.68 -0.78 -28.15
C ASN A 87 22.91 0.12 -26.94
N GLU A 88 21.89 0.84 -26.53
CA GLU A 88 21.93 1.70 -25.37
C GLU A 88 21.10 1.09 -24.26
N TRP A 89 21.61 1.16 -23.05
CA TRP A 89 20.89 0.68 -21.89
C TRP A 89 20.24 1.88 -21.20
N TRP A 90 18.96 1.73 -20.90
CA TRP A 90 18.17 2.77 -20.25
C TRP A 90 17.57 2.26 -18.98
N ARG A 91 17.61 3.08 -17.94
CA ARG A 91 16.93 2.82 -16.68
C ARG A 91 15.71 3.71 -16.60
N TYR A 92 14.56 3.09 -16.42
CA TYR A 92 13.31 3.77 -16.21
C TYR A 92 13.00 3.70 -14.72
N ILE A 93 12.80 4.85 -14.10
CA ILE A 93 12.56 4.96 -12.67
C ILE A 93 11.15 5.50 -12.48
N PHE A 94 10.36 4.78 -11.69
CA PHE A 94 8.98 5.14 -11.43
C PHE A 94 8.83 5.46 -9.95
N ASN A 95 8.26 6.61 -9.63
CA ASN A 95 8.04 7.03 -8.25
C ASN A 95 6.67 7.66 -8.13
N GLY A 96 6.00 7.37 -7.03
CA GLY A 96 4.71 7.96 -6.74
C GLY A 96 4.51 8.12 -5.25
N VAL A 97 3.80 9.18 -4.90
CA VAL A 97 3.41 9.47 -3.51
C VAL A 97 1.98 9.97 -3.52
N ARG A 98 1.17 9.44 -2.63
CA ARG A 98 -0.16 9.97 -2.41
C ARG A 98 -0.39 10.08 -0.91
N SER A 99 -0.65 11.31 -0.46
CA SER A 99 -0.86 11.61 0.95
C SER A 99 -2.34 11.75 1.26
N MET A 100 -2.66 11.80 2.54
CA MET A 100 -4.01 12.06 3.04
C MET A 100 -5.02 11.04 2.55
N ILE A 101 -4.63 9.78 2.55
CA ILE A 101 -5.52 8.67 2.20
C ILE A 101 -6.31 8.30 3.44
N ILE A 102 -7.62 8.40 3.36
CA ILE A 102 -8.49 8.06 4.47
C ILE A 102 -8.97 6.62 4.28
N VAL A 103 -8.58 5.75 5.20
CA VAL A 103 -9.02 4.35 5.23
C VAL A 103 -10.11 4.23 6.27
N SER A 104 -11.28 3.78 5.87
CA SER A 104 -12.42 3.64 6.78
C SER A 104 -13.30 2.48 6.34
N PRO A 105 -14.09 1.90 7.27
CA PRO A 105 -15.02 0.82 6.93
C PRO A 105 -16.11 1.25 5.95
N ASP A 106 -16.39 2.54 5.87
CA ASP A 106 -17.45 3.07 5.01
C ASP A 106 -16.96 3.38 3.59
N SER A 107 -15.68 3.22 3.36
CA SER A 107 -15.05 3.54 2.07
C SER A 107 -14.78 2.25 1.30
N THR A 108 -14.64 2.37 -0.02
CA THR A 108 -14.23 1.25 -0.86
C THR A 108 -12.76 0.90 -0.65
N ASN A 109 -11.98 1.86 -0.14
CA ASN A 109 -10.54 1.70 0.11
C ASN A 109 -9.77 1.23 -1.14
N GLN A 110 -10.21 1.73 -2.28
CA GLN A 110 -9.56 1.53 -3.57
C GLN A 110 -8.76 2.77 -3.90
N ILE A 111 -7.44 2.63 -3.96
CA ILE A 111 -6.54 3.77 -4.09
C ILE A 111 -5.78 3.63 -5.39
N LEU A 112 -5.73 4.72 -6.16
CA LEU A 112 -4.88 4.79 -7.34
C LEU A 112 -3.65 5.61 -6.98
N LEU A 113 -2.48 5.04 -7.22
CA LEU A 113 -1.22 5.71 -6.98
C LEU A 113 -0.55 5.97 -8.33
N ASP A 114 -0.54 7.22 -8.73
CA ASP A 114 0.03 7.63 -10.01
C ASP A 114 1.55 7.70 -9.89
N LEU A 115 2.23 6.98 -10.76
CA LEU A 115 3.68 7.00 -10.81
C LEU A 115 4.16 7.97 -11.87
N LYS A 116 5.22 8.67 -11.54
CA LYS A 116 5.93 9.50 -12.49
C LYS A 116 7.17 8.76 -12.94
N MET A 117 7.49 8.88 -14.20
CA MET A 117 8.64 8.20 -14.79
C MET A 117 9.76 9.19 -15.05
N SER A 118 10.96 8.80 -14.68
CA SER A 118 12.19 9.44 -15.15
C SER A 118 13.01 8.39 -15.86
N LYS A 119 13.89 8.84 -16.73
CA LYS A 119 14.65 7.97 -17.62
C LYS A 119 16.10 8.39 -17.58
N LYS A 120 16.97 7.42 -17.42
CA LYS A 120 18.40 7.67 -17.33
C LYS A 120 19.15 6.68 -18.21
N ARG A 121 20.05 7.20 -19.04
CA ARG A 121 20.93 6.36 -19.83
C ARG A 121 22.00 5.77 -18.94
N ILE A 122 22.24 4.48 -19.09
CA ILE A 122 23.31 3.79 -18.37
C ILE A 122 24.56 3.84 -19.23
N VAL A 123 25.62 4.42 -18.66
CA VAL A 123 26.90 4.53 -19.33
C VAL A 123 27.82 3.45 -18.79
N HIS A 124 28.47 2.71 -19.70
CA HIS A 124 29.41 1.65 -19.35
C HIS A 124 30.84 2.13 -19.35
#